data_512999e55fb9be99c11904c638978bd4
#
_entry.id   512999e55fb9be99c11904c638978bd4
#
_cell.length_a   1.000
_cell.length_b   1.000
_cell.length_c   1.000
_cell.angle_alpha   90.00
_cell.angle_beta   90.00
_cell.angle_gamma   90.00
#
_symmetry.space_group_name_H-M   'P 1'
#
loop_
_entity.id
_entity.type
_entity.pdbx_description
1 polymer ?
#
loop_
_entity_poly.entity_id
_entity_poly.type
_entity_poly.pdbx_seq_one_letter_code
_entity_poly.pdbx_strand_id
1 'polypeptide(L)'
;MSKLLQIPGITALRLFAALAVIIGHIEMMKKVFGLPTLWYDLNNIYTAAPIAYMWQGKMHWSAPLISHLGFNAVVFFFVLSGFLITHVLISETKKTGTFSIRQFYWRRVVRIWPLYLLLIGFAFLAGAIDWPLFNYPNPFDWHEHQLFFVASHILFSPNVALLFIPSVGMLGHSWSIGVEEHFYLFWPLLLRKIKQHKNGILIFGAFWMVSKIVVKLMIIRFHLPLQPLALYLILNKFECMALGGYLAFVFHDNSSLVKSFIFRHLNKLLLFNALIFALSAYCLPEQWANFNYLFVSSLSGILIFKVSQTNERHWLNHNWIMQLGNASYAIYIVHFPIVLAVINVFFYNKQSHLFSGLEDLQLYSMVIFLSITLGMSLHRCIEVPLKKVLLSKR
;
A
#
# COMPACT_ATOMS: atom_id res chain seq x y z
N MET A 1 -12.97 -13.69 13.78
CA MET A 1 -13.48 -13.90 12.39
C MET A 1 -13.73 -15.39 12.25
N SER A 2 -14.94 -15.80 11.86
CA SER A 2 -15.23 -17.22 11.61
C SER A 2 -14.35 -17.74 10.46
N LYS A 3 -13.91 -19.01 10.51
CA LYS A 3 -13.15 -19.71 9.46
C LYS A 3 -13.74 -19.51 8.04
N LEU A 4 -15.03 -19.26 7.94
CA LEU A 4 -15.80 -19.02 6.71
C LEU A 4 -15.45 -17.73 5.94
N LEU A 5 -14.70 -16.79 6.55
CA LEU A 5 -14.29 -15.53 5.92
C LEU A 5 -12.81 -15.52 5.51
N GLN A 6 -12.06 -16.60 5.76
CA GLN A 6 -10.67 -16.72 5.36
C GLN A 6 -10.59 -17.38 3.98
N ILE A 7 -10.07 -16.64 3.02
CA ILE A 7 -9.73 -17.21 1.70
C ILE A 7 -8.29 -17.71 1.81
N PRO A 8 -8.05 -19.02 1.47
CA PRO A 8 -6.70 -19.58 1.51
C PRO A 8 -5.69 -18.75 0.73
N GLY A 9 -4.44 -18.69 1.18
CA GLY A 9 -3.35 -18.02 0.51
C GLY A 9 -3.34 -16.49 0.58
N ILE A 10 -4.48 -15.81 0.83
CA ILE A 10 -4.53 -14.33 0.88
C ILE A 10 -3.64 -13.78 2.01
N THR A 11 -3.62 -14.46 3.15
CA THR A 11 -2.79 -14.03 4.29
C THR A 11 -1.29 -14.09 3.95
N ALA A 12 -0.86 -15.11 3.19
CA ALA A 12 0.50 -15.19 2.67
C ALA A 12 0.82 -14.05 1.69
N LEU A 13 -0.09 -13.75 0.77
CA LEU A 13 0.10 -12.63 -0.16
C LEU A 13 0.28 -11.29 0.57
N ARG A 14 -0.44 -11.09 1.68
CA ARG A 14 -0.26 -9.88 2.52
C ARG A 14 1.13 -9.82 3.15
N LEU A 15 1.68 -10.95 3.59
CA LEU A 15 3.05 -11.02 4.09
C LEU A 15 4.05 -10.64 3.01
N PHE A 16 3.97 -11.27 1.84
CA PHE A 16 4.92 -11.00 0.74
C PHE A 16 4.83 -9.54 0.25
N ALA A 17 3.63 -8.98 0.17
CA ALA A 17 3.45 -7.58 -0.18
C ALA A 17 4.05 -6.65 0.90
N ALA A 18 3.89 -6.95 2.19
CA ALA A 18 4.51 -6.17 3.25
C ALA A 18 6.05 -6.21 3.17
N LEU A 19 6.63 -7.38 2.94
CA LEU A 19 8.07 -7.53 2.73
C LEU A 19 8.56 -6.75 1.50
N ALA A 20 7.82 -6.80 0.40
CA ALA A 20 8.14 -6.03 -0.80
C ALA A 20 8.12 -4.52 -0.56
N VAL A 21 7.18 -4.02 0.26
CA VAL A 21 7.15 -2.61 0.68
C VAL A 21 8.38 -2.27 1.52
N ILE A 22 8.76 -3.12 2.48
CA ILE A 22 9.96 -2.90 3.32
C ILE A 22 11.19 -2.77 2.43
N ILE A 23 11.40 -3.71 1.50
CA ILE A 23 12.53 -3.70 0.56
C ILE A 23 12.53 -2.41 -0.28
N GLY A 24 11.38 -2.01 -0.82
CA GLY A 24 11.25 -0.79 -1.58
C GLY A 24 11.57 0.47 -0.77
N HIS A 25 11.19 0.52 0.50
CA HIS A 25 11.50 1.65 1.38
C HIS A 25 12.96 1.66 1.83
N ILE A 26 13.61 0.50 2.00
CA ILE A 26 15.07 0.46 2.24
C ILE A 26 15.80 1.12 1.08
N GLU A 27 15.50 0.74 -0.15
CA GLU A 27 16.14 1.32 -1.34
C GLU A 27 15.84 2.81 -1.51
N MET A 28 14.58 3.21 -1.25
CA MET A 28 14.20 4.62 -1.28
C MET A 28 15.00 5.43 -0.24
N MET A 29 15.15 4.92 0.96
CA MET A 29 15.90 5.59 2.02
C MET A 29 17.40 5.57 1.76
N LYS A 30 17.97 4.49 1.26
CA LYS A 30 19.38 4.46 0.81
C LYS A 30 19.64 5.62 -0.15
N LYS A 31 18.78 5.83 -1.13
CA LYS A 31 18.90 6.96 -2.07
C LYS A 31 18.82 8.31 -1.36
N VAL A 32 17.87 8.49 -0.44
CA VAL A 32 17.71 9.74 0.32
C VAL A 32 18.95 10.06 1.15
N PHE A 33 19.59 9.03 1.72
CA PHE A 33 20.82 9.17 2.52
C PHE A 33 22.10 9.14 1.69
N GLY A 34 22.03 9.13 0.36
CA GLY A 34 23.20 9.10 -0.52
C GLY A 34 23.98 7.78 -0.49
N LEU A 35 23.35 6.68 -0.02
CA LEU A 35 23.96 5.35 -0.02
C LEU A 35 23.77 4.67 -1.39
N PRO A 36 24.68 3.76 -1.80
CA PRO A 36 24.55 3.00 -3.03
C PRO A 36 23.24 2.21 -3.05
N THR A 37 22.52 2.26 -4.15
CA THR A 37 21.26 1.55 -4.33
C THR A 37 21.42 0.44 -5.34
N LEU A 38 20.66 -0.65 -5.18
CA LEU A 38 20.66 -1.75 -6.14
C LEU A 38 19.97 -1.38 -7.46
N TRP A 39 19.07 -0.39 -7.42
CA TRP A 39 18.13 -0.14 -8.52
C TRP A 39 17.99 1.33 -8.93
N TYR A 40 18.61 2.25 -8.18
CA TYR A 40 18.59 3.69 -8.49
C TYR A 40 20.00 4.15 -8.87
N ASP A 41 20.13 4.84 -9.99
CA ASP A 41 21.40 5.47 -10.35
C ASP A 41 21.70 6.65 -9.41
N LEU A 42 22.89 6.62 -8.80
CA LEU A 42 23.36 7.69 -7.89
C LEU A 42 23.56 9.03 -8.60
N ASN A 43 23.79 9.02 -9.91
CA ASN A 43 24.04 10.24 -10.70
C ASN A 43 22.79 11.11 -10.85
N ASN A 44 21.60 10.60 -10.49
CA ASN A 44 20.34 11.33 -10.50
C ASN A 44 19.86 11.67 -9.08
N ILE A 45 20.74 12.25 -8.25
CA ILE A 45 20.36 12.77 -6.93
C ILE A 45 19.50 14.02 -7.13
N TYR A 46 18.20 13.84 -7.19
CA TYR A 46 17.27 14.95 -7.09
C TYR A 46 17.00 15.27 -5.63
N THR A 47 17.37 16.48 -5.25
CA THR A 47 17.11 17.09 -3.94
C THR A 47 15.63 17.39 -3.69
N ALA A 48 14.76 17.15 -4.65
CA ALA A 48 13.31 17.37 -4.51
C ALA A 48 12.60 16.08 -4.10
N ALA A 49 11.59 16.25 -3.30
CA ALA A 49 10.75 15.24 -2.65
C ALA A 49 10.47 13.96 -3.46
N PRO A 50 10.38 12.79 -2.81
CA PRO A 50 10.07 11.50 -3.44
C PRO A 50 8.84 11.54 -4.35
N ILE A 51 7.92 12.44 -4.09
CA ILE A 51 6.67 12.65 -4.82
C ILE A 51 6.87 13.39 -6.14
N ALA A 52 7.76 14.39 -6.20
CA ALA A 52 8.15 15.02 -7.46
C ALA A 52 8.78 14.00 -8.43
N TYR A 53 9.40 12.96 -7.89
CA TYR A 53 9.97 11.86 -8.64
C TYR A 53 8.91 11.00 -9.33
N MET A 54 7.81 10.73 -8.64
CA MET A 54 6.66 10.02 -9.23
C MET A 54 6.00 10.84 -10.35
N TRP A 55 6.21 12.15 -10.35
CA TRP A 55 5.63 13.09 -11.31
C TRP A 55 6.49 13.32 -12.54
N GLN A 56 7.84 13.39 -12.39
CA GLN A 56 8.74 13.75 -13.48
C GLN A 56 9.04 12.61 -14.47
N GLY A 57 8.61 11.38 -14.18
CA GLY A 57 8.69 10.27 -15.13
C GLY A 57 10.10 9.80 -15.50
N LYS A 58 11.15 10.36 -14.90
CA LYS A 58 12.53 9.97 -15.19
C LYS A 58 12.91 8.68 -14.45
N MET A 59 12.47 7.56 -15.01
CA MET A 59 12.95 6.25 -14.61
C MET A 59 14.16 5.84 -15.44
N HIS A 60 15.25 5.49 -14.77
CA HIS A 60 16.37 4.87 -15.48
C HIS A 60 15.95 3.49 -15.99
N TRP A 61 16.23 3.20 -17.24
CA TRP A 61 15.82 1.99 -17.97
C TRP A 61 16.39 0.67 -17.42
N SER A 62 17.36 0.72 -16.49
CA SER A 62 18.14 -0.43 -16.09
C SER A 62 17.41 -1.45 -15.18
N ALA A 63 16.32 -1.08 -14.47
CA ALA A 63 15.57 -2.01 -13.63
C ALA A 63 14.13 -1.57 -13.31
N PRO A 64 13.25 -1.32 -14.31
CA PRO A 64 11.93 -0.74 -14.09
C PRO A 64 10.98 -1.63 -13.29
N LEU A 65 11.21 -2.93 -13.27
CA LEU A 65 10.35 -3.90 -12.55
C LEU A 65 10.61 -3.91 -11.04
N ILE A 66 11.86 -3.74 -10.64
CA ILE A 66 12.31 -3.91 -9.26
C ILE A 66 12.33 -2.57 -8.52
N SER A 67 12.68 -1.48 -9.22
CA SER A 67 12.73 -0.13 -8.64
C SER A 67 11.38 0.35 -8.09
N HIS A 68 10.26 -0.19 -8.59
CA HIS A 68 8.91 0.11 -8.10
C HIS A 68 8.31 -0.98 -7.23
N LEU A 69 9.11 -1.94 -6.74
CA LEU A 69 8.61 -3.08 -5.98
C LEU A 69 7.71 -2.64 -4.80
N GLY A 70 8.17 -1.69 -4.00
CA GLY A 70 7.39 -1.17 -2.86
C GLY A 70 6.08 -0.51 -3.30
N PHE A 71 6.13 0.32 -4.32
CA PHE A 71 4.94 0.98 -4.86
C PHE A 71 3.94 -0.03 -5.47
N ASN A 72 4.43 -1.00 -6.22
CA ASN A 72 3.62 -2.06 -6.82
C ASN A 72 2.96 -2.93 -5.73
N ALA A 73 3.65 -3.17 -4.62
CA ALA A 73 3.11 -3.87 -3.46
C ALA A 73 1.99 -3.06 -2.77
N VAL A 74 2.10 -1.73 -2.70
CA VAL A 74 1.00 -0.87 -2.23
C VAL A 74 -0.21 -0.94 -3.16
N VAL A 75 0.01 -0.94 -4.49
CA VAL A 75 -1.08 -1.15 -5.47
C VAL A 75 -1.77 -2.49 -5.26
N PHE A 76 -0.99 -3.55 -5.01
CA PHE A 76 -1.55 -4.86 -4.65
C PHE A 76 -2.40 -4.77 -3.37
N PHE A 77 -1.94 -4.07 -2.33
CA PHE A 77 -2.73 -3.86 -1.11
C PHE A 77 -4.04 -3.12 -1.39
N PHE A 78 -4.07 -2.13 -2.27
CA PHE A 78 -5.31 -1.44 -2.64
C PHE A 78 -6.32 -2.38 -3.32
N VAL A 79 -5.88 -3.18 -4.30
CA VAL A 79 -6.76 -4.18 -4.94
C VAL A 79 -7.27 -5.19 -3.90
N LEU A 80 -6.36 -5.70 -3.07
CA LEU A 80 -6.70 -6.67 -2.02
C LEU A 80 -7.66 -6.08 -0.97
N SER A 81 -7.45 -4.82 -0.59
CA SER A 81 -8.29 -4.10 0.36
C SER A 81 -9.72 -3.95 -0.17
N GLY A 82 -9.86 -3.48 -1.40
CA GLY A 82 -11.16 -3.39 -2.08
C GLY A 82 -11.86 -4.75 -2.19
N PHE A 83 -11.10 -5.81 -2.54
CA PHE A 83 -11.62 -7.17 -2.60
C PHE A 83 -12.11 -7.66 -1.23
N LEU A 84 -11.29 -7.57 -0.19
CA LEU A 84 -11.60 -8.11 1.13
C LEU A 84 -12.77 -7.40 1.80
N ILE A 85 -12.84 -6.07 1.73
CA ILE A 85 -13.97 -5.35 2.35
C ILE A 85 -15.27 -5.67 1.65
N THR A 86 -15.25 -5.76 0.32
CA THR A 86 -16.44 -6.09 -0.48
C THR A 86 -16.84 -7.55 -0.25
N HIS A 87 -15.89 -8.48 -0.22
CA HIS A 87 -16.12 -9.90 0.11
C HIS A 87 -16.82 -10.08 1.47
N VAL A 88 -16.35 -9.35 2.50
CA VAL A 88 -16.96 -9.40 3.84
C VAL A 88 -18.40 -8.87 3.80
N LEU A 89 -18.65 -7.74 3.13
CA LEU A 89 -19.99 -7.15 3.04
C LEU A 89 -20.97 -8.02 2.24
N ILE A 90 -20.52 -8.62 1.13
CA ILE A 90 -21.34 -9.60 0.36
C ILE A 90 -21.64 -10.83 1.21
N SER A 91 -20.62 -11.36 1.92
CA SER A 91 -20.81 -12.54 2.78
C SER A 91 -21.78 -12.28 3.94
N GLU A 92 -21.74 -11.08 4.52
CA GLU A 92 -22.69 -10.64 5.56
C GLU A 92 -24.09 -10.54 4.97
N THR A 93 -24.24 -9.88 3.82
CA THR A 93 -25.53 -9.75 3.12
C THR A 93 -26.15 -11.10 2.76
N LYS A 94 -25.35 -12.05 2.29
CA LYS A 94 -25.83 -13.41 1.96
C LYS A 94 -26.35 -14.17 3.19
N LYS A 95 -25.82 -13.89 4.38
CA LYS A 95 -26.22 -14.55 5.64
C LYS A 95 -27.42 -13.91 6.31
N THR A 96 -27.51 -12.59 6.29
CA THR A 96 -28.47 -11.81 7.10
C THR A 96 -29.43 -10.96 6.27
N GLY A 97 -29.38 -11.04 4.93
CA GLY A 97 -30.16 -10.23 4.01
C GLY A 97 -29.64 -8.79 3.84
N THR A 98 -28.80 -8.31 4.74
CA THR A 98 -28.24 -6.95 4.69
C THR A 98 -26.88 -6.92 5.41
N PHE A 99 -26.17 -5.80 5.32
CA PHE A 99 -24.95 -5.58 6.12
C PHE A 99 -25.07 -4.31 6.97
N SER A 100 -24.40 -4.31 8.12
CA SER A 100 -24.39 -3.18 9.04
C SER A 100 -23.21 -2.25 8.77
N ILE A 101 -23.51 -1.01 8.31
CA ILE A 101 -22.49 0.04 8.10
C ILE A 101 -21.78 0.38 9.42
N ARG A 102 -22.51 0.46 10.54
CA ARG A 102 -21.93 0.73 11.87
C ARG A 102 -20.95 -0.36 12.30
N GLN A 103 -21.29 -1.62 12.08
CA GLN A 103 -20.37 -2.73 12.40
C GLN A 103 -19.18 -2.76 11.46
N PHE A 104 -19.36 -2.40 10.19
CA PHE A 104 -18.26 -2.27 9.24
C PHE A 104 -17.23 -1.24 9.74
N TYR A 105 -17.64 0.00 10.04
CA TYR A 105 -16.75 1.04 10.54
C TYR A 105 -16.10 0.62 11.86
N TRP A 106 -16.86 0.08 12.80
CA TRP A 106 -16.31 -0.36 14.08
C TRP A 106 -15.20 -1.40 13.92
N ARG A 107 -15.38 -2.39 13.02
CA ARG A 107 -14.34 -3.37 12.71
C ARG A 107 -13.07 -2.74 12.13
N ARG A 108 -13.18 -1.65 11.37
CA ARG A 108 -12.03 -0.91 10.82
C ARG A 108 -11.33 -0.10 11.89
N VAL A 109 -12.07 0.68 12.67
CA VAL A 109 -11.53 1.43 13.81
C VAL A 109 -10.72 0.52 14.73
N VAL A 110 -11.29 -0.58 15.18
CA VAL A 110 -10.60 -1.52 16.10
C VAL A 110 -9.35 -2.14 15.48
N ARG A 111 -9.32 -2.28 14.17
CA ARG A 111 -8.19 -2.90 13.45
C ARG A 111 -7.06 -1.92 13.15
N ILE A 112 -7.38 -0.69 12.75
CA ILE A 112 -6.42 0.24 12.14
C ILE A 112 -5.98 1.29 13.17
N TRP A 113 -6.92 1.95 13.84
CA TRP A 113 -6.64 3.11 14.67
C TRP A 113 -5.65 2.90 15.82
N PRO A 114 -5.70 1.79 16.59
CA PRO A 114 -4.82 1.67 17.75
C PRO A 114 -3.33 1.76 17.43
N LEU A 115 -2.87 0.99 16.45
CA LEU A 115 -1.46 1.01 16.06
C LEU A 115 -1.10 2.27 15.26
N TYR A 116 -2.04 2.79 14.47
CA TYR A 116 -1.84 4.02 13.72
C TYR A 116 -1.65 5.22 14.65
N LEU A 117 -2.54 5.39 15.63
CA LEU A 117 -2.43 6.48 16.62
C LEU A 117 -1.20 6.33 17.53
N LEU A 118 -0.83 5.10 17.88
CA LEU A 118 0.41 4.84 18.60
C LEU A 118 1.63 5.32 17.80
N LEU A 119 1.68 5.03 16.52
CA LEU A 119 2.76 5.48 15.64
C LEU A 119 2.80 7.02 15.53
N ILE A 120 1.63 7.68 15.38
CA ILE A 120 1.55 9.15 15.32
C ILE A 120 2.07 9.76 16.62
N GLY A 121 1.61 9.24 17.78
CA GLY A 121 2.08 9.70 19.10
C GLY A 121 3.59 9.53 19.26
N PHE A 122 4.12 8.39 18.84
CA PHE A 122 5.57 8.14 18.83
C PHE A 122 6.32 9.13 17.93
N ALA A 123 5.83 9.36 16.71
CA ALA A 123 6.44 10.29 15.76
C ALA A 123 6.40 11.74 16.29
N PHE A 124 5.30 12.13 16.94
CA PHE A 124 5.19 13.44 17.58
C PHE A 124 6.23 13.61 18.70
N LEU A 125 6.35 12.62 19.58
CA LEU A 125 7.34 12.66 20.66
C LEU A 125 8.77 12.69 20.13
N ALA A 126 9.08 11.86 19.17
CA ALA A 126 10.42 11.82 18.56
C ALA A 126 10.78 13.13 17.86
N GLY A 127 9.82 13.77 17.17
CA GLY A 127 10.01 15.08 16.55
C GLY A 127 10.13 16.21 17.58
N ALA A 128 9.35 16.17 18.68
CA ALA A 128 9.39 17.19 19.71
C ALA A 128 10.72 17.26 20.47
N ILE A 129 11.48 16.16 20.52
CA ILE A 129 12.81 16.08 21.16
C ILE A 129 13.96 16.06 20.13
N ASP A 130 13.67 16.27 18.84
CA ASP A 130 14.65 16.19 17.74
C ASP A 130 15.50 14.92 17.83
N TRP A 131 14.86 13.77 18.02
CA TRP A 131 15.56 12.51 18.28
C TRP A 131 16.43 12.09 17.09
N PRO A 132 17.79 12.10 17.22
CA PRO A 132 18.70 11.91 16.09
C PRO A 132 18.50 10.58 15.34
N LEU A 133 17.95 9.57 16.05
CA LEU A 133 17.67 8.25 15.50
C LEU A 133 16.70 8.28 14.32
N PHE A 134 15.86 9.30 14.26
CA PHE A 134 14.81 9.45 13.26
C PHE A 134 15.00 10.67 12.36
N ASN A 135 16.20 11.27 12.37
CA ASN A 135 16.52 12.37 11.49
C ASN A 135 16.38 11.95 10.02
N TYR A 136 15.79 12.83 9.25
CA TYR A 136 15.58 12.68 7.83
C TYR A 136 16.35 13.78 7.11
N PRO A 137 17.21 13.48 6.12
CA PRO A 137 18.09 14.45 5.48
C PRO A 137 17.36 15.38 4.50
N ASN A 138 16.17 15.82 4.84
CA ASN A 138 15.38 16.77 4.06
C ASN A 138 15.06 17.99 4.92
N PRO A 139 15.01 19.21 4.35
CA PRO A 139 14.72 20.45 5.05
C PRO A 139 13.26 20.56 5.54
N PHE A 140 12.65 19.46 5.94
CA PHE A 140 11.36 19.51 6.60
C PHE A 140 11.55 20.03 8.01
N ASP A 141 11.17 21.29 8.22
CA ASP A 141 11.11 21.85 9.56
C ASP A 141 9.89 21.30 10.29
N TRP A 142 10.16 20.38 11.22
CA TRP A 142 9.13 19.79 12.06
C TRP A 142 8.39 20.87 12.87
N HIS A 143 9.11 21.85 13.42
CA HIS A 143 8.53 22.86 14.30
C HIS A 143 7.61 23.81 13.56
N GLU A 144 7.96 24.16 12.33
CA GLU A 144 7.13 25.02 11.48
C GLU A 144 5.80 24.33 11.08
N HIS A 145 5.81 23.02 10.84
CA HIS A 145 4.69 22.30 10.25
C HIS A 145 4.00 21.31 11.19
N GLN A 146 4.43 21.19 12.46
CA GLN A 146 3.97 20.14 13.38
C GLN A 146 2.45 20.08 13.55
N LEU A 147 1.78 21.25 13.68
CA LEU A 147 0.33 21.30 13.86
C LEU A 147 -0.41 20.77 12.64
N PHE A 148 -0.02 21.21 11.44
CA PHE A 148 -0.62 20.72 10.19
C PHE A 148 -0.35 19.22 10.01
N PHE A 149 0.86 18.78 10.32
CA PHE A 149 1.26 17.38 10.25
C PHE A 149 0.41 16.50 11.18
N VAL A 150 0.33 16.86 12.47
CA VAL A 150 -0.45 16.10 13.46
C VAL A 150 -1.93 16.11 13.09
N ALA A 151 -2.48 17.27 12.74
CA ALA A 151 -3.88 17.39 12.35
C ALA A 151 -4.23 16.52 11.14
N SER A 152 -3.39 16.56 10.09
CA SER A 152 -3.62 15.75 8.88
C SER A 152 -3.58 14.24 9.17
N HIS A 153 -2.71 13.79 10.07
CA HIS A 153 -2.61 12.39 10.44
C HIS A 153 -3.77 11.95 11.36
N ILE A 154 -4.15 12.77 12.34
CA ILE A 154 -5.32 12.49 13.20
C ILE A 154 -6.60 12.42 12.36
N LEU A 155 -6.73 13.24 11.31
CA LEU A 155 -7.85 13.22 10.38
C LEU A 155 -7.74 12.13 9.29
N PHE A 156 -6.76 11.23 9.39
CA PHE A 156 -6.48 10.18 8.40
C PHE A 156 -6.30 10.71 6.96
N SER A 157 -5.70 11.89 6.85
CA SER A 157 -5.45 12.57 5.58
C SER A 157 -3.96 12.82 5.27
N PRO A 158 -3.02 11.90 5.61
CA PRO A 158 -1.61 12.09 5.30
C PRO A 158 -1.34 12.13 3.78
N ASN A 159 -2.16 11.49 2.96
CA ASN A 159 -2.13 11.60 1.51
C ASN A 159 -2.46 13.00 0.99
N VAL A 160 -3.27 13.78 1.73
CA VAL A 160 -3.54 15.20 1.44
C VAL A 160 -2.37 16.05 1.92
N ALA A 161 -1.79 15.76 3.09
CA ALA A 161 -0.62 16.47 3.60
C ALA A 161 0.54 16.47 2.60
N LEU A 162 0.76 15.36 1.90
CA LEU A 162 1.79 15.21 0.87
C LEU A 162 1.63 16.16 -0.34
N LEU A 163 0.48 16.80 -0.51
CA LEU A 163 0.28 17.82 -1.55
C LEU A 163 0.97 19.14 -1.21
N PHE A 164 1.16 19.41 0.08
CA PHE A 164 1.67 20.65 0.61
C PHE A 164 3.05 20.52 1.22
N ILE A 165 3.34 19.35 1.80
CA ILE A 165 4.59 19.05 2.48
C ILE A 165 5.28 17.88 1.78
N PRO A 166 6.40 18.10 1.13
CA PRO A 166 7.04 17.09 0.28
C PRO A 166 7.64 15.90 1.04
N SER A 167 7.85 16.02 2.33
CA SER A 167 8.41 14.95 3.16
C SER A 167 7.71 14.90 4.52
N VAL A 168 7.35 13.72 4.94
CA VAL A 168 6.59 13.48 6.18
C VAL A 168 7.43 12.71 7.20
N GLY A 169 8.76 12.82 7.14
CA GLY A 169 9.69 12.17 8.07
C GLY A 169 9.37 10.68 8.24
N MET A 170 9.41 10.18 9.47
CA MET A 170 9.17 8.76 9.77
C MET A 170 7.76 8.25 9.47
N LEU A 171 6.79 9.12 9.18
CA LEU A 171 5.43 8.75 8.81
C LEU A 171 5.18 8.75 7.29
N GLY A 172 6.23 8.91 6.47
CA GLY A 172 6.12 9.02 5.02
C GLY A 172 5.33 7.90 4.34
N HIS A 173 5.30 6.70 4.89
CA HIS A 173 4.55 5.56 4.36
C HIS A 173 3.04 5.59 4.69
N SER A 174 2.61 6.42 5.63
CA SER A 174 1.22 6.47 6.13
C SER A 174 0.20 6.99 5.11
N TRP A 175 0.65 7.64 4.03
CA TRP A 175 -0.25 8.15 2.98
C TRP A 175 -1.18 7.08 2.41
N SER A 176 -0.71 5.84 2.29
CA SER A 176 -1.53 4.75 1.76
C SER A 176 -2.65 4.35 2.72
N ILE A 177 -2.42 4.47 4.04
CA ILE A 177 -3.47 4.25 5.06
C ILE A 177 -4.54 5.32 4.93
N GLY A 178 -4.16 6.59 4.72
CA GLY A 178 -5.12 7.67 4.44
C GLY A 178 -5.97 7.39 3.20
N VAL A 179 -5.37 6.90 2.12
CA VAL A 179 -6.11 6.47 0.92
C VAL A 179 -7.12 5.36 1.25
N GLU A 180 -6.71 4.36 2.01
CA GLU A 180 -7.61 3.28 2.42
C GLU A 180 -8.76 3.77 3.30
N GLU A 181 -8.49 4.62 4.29
CA GLU A 181 -9.52 5.17 5.18
C GLU A 181 -10.52 6.05 4.42
N HIS A 182 -10.05 6.89 3.49
CA HIS A 182 -10.95 7.64 2.61
C HIS A 182 -11.84 6.72 1.77
N PHE A 183 -11.29 5.63 1.22
CA PHE A 183 -12.09 4.66 0.48
C PHE A 183 -13.10 3.96 1.39
N TYR A 184 -12.69 3.55 2.59
CA TYR A 184 -13.60 2.89 3.55
C TYR A 184 -14.75 3.78 3.97
N LEU A 185 -14.55 5.11 4.02
CA LEU A 185 -15.59 6.05 4.41
C LEU A 185 -16.81 6.00 3.48
N PHE A 186 -16.60 6.00 2.17
CA PHE A 186 -17.73 6.04 1.22
C PHE A 186 -18.12 4.67 0.65
N TRP A 187 -17.22 3.68 0.67
CA TRP A 187 -17.42 2.40 -0.02
C TRP A 187 -18.67 1.61 0.43
N PRO A 188 -18.93 1.42 1.74
CA PRO A 188 -20.13 0.71 2.19
C PRO A 188 -21.42 1.48 1.84
N LEU A 189 -21.36 2.81 1.78
CA LEU A 189 -22.50 3.65 1.37
C LEU A 189 -22.78 3.46 -0.12
N LEU A 190 -21.74 3.45 -0.95
CA LEU A 190 -21.84 3.17 -2.37
C LEU A 190 -22.41 1.77 -2.62
N LEU A 191 -21.87 0.75 -1.97
CA LEU A 191 -22.34 -0.63 -2.11
C LEU A 191 -23.81 -0.80 -1.69
N ARG A 192 -24.25 -0.08 -0.66
CA ARG A 192 -25.67 -0.11 -0.23
C ARG A 192 -26.62 0.43 -1.30
N LYS A 193 -26.17 1.45 -2.07
CA LYS A 193 -26.93 2.01 -3.20
C LYS A 193 -26.92 1.10 -4.44
N ILE A 194 -25.80 0.41 -4.67
CA ILE A 194 -25.55 -0.40 -5.88
C ILE A 194 -26.03 -1.85 -5.70
N LYS A 195 -26.74 -2.20 -4.64
CA LYS A 195 -27.11 -3.56 -4.18
C LYS A 195 -27.27 -4.65 -5.26
N GLN A 196 -27.63 -4.31 -6.51
CA GLN A 196 -27.85 -5.24 -7.62
C GLN A 196 -27.01 -4.93 -8.87
N HIS A 197 -26.25 -3.83 -8.90
CA HIS A 197 -25.60 -3.34 -10.11
C HIS A 197 -24.07 -3.30 -9.95
N LYS A 198 -23.42 -4.48 -10.04
CA LYS A 198 -21.94 -4.58 -10.09
C LYS A 198 -21.29 -3.62 -11.11
N ASN A 199 -22.02 -3.23 -12.16
CA ASN A 199 -21.57 -2.26 -13.15
C ASN A 199 -21.34 -0.86 -12.56
N GLY A 200 -22.04 -0.46 -11.50
CA GLY A 200 -21.80 0.81 -10.81
C GLY A 200 -20.39 0.93 -10.21
N ILE A 201 -19.79 -0.19 -9.83
CA ILE A 201 -18.39 -0.24 -9.36
C ILE A 201 -17.43 0.04 -10.52
N LEU A 202 -17.69 -0.55 -11.68
CA LEU A 202 -16.87 -0.32 -12.89
C LEU A 202 -17.00 1.14 -13.35
N ILE A 203 -18.21 1.71 -13.31
CA ILE A 203 -18.46 3.13 -13.62
C ILE A 203 -17.67 4.03 -12.66
N PHE A 204 -17.67 3.74 -11.36
CA PHE A 204 -16.89 4.49 -10.38
C PHE A 204 -15.38 4.40 -10.65
N GLY A 205 -14.86 3.19 -10.90
CA GLY A 205 -13.44 2.99 -11.24
C GLY A 205 -13.06 3.69 -12.55
N ALA A 206 -13.91 3.60 -13.58
CA ALA A 206 -13.71 4.28 -14.85
C ALA A 206 -13.73 5.81 -14.69
N PHE A 207 -14.69 6.35 -13.92
CA PHE A 207 -14.76 7.79 -13.62
C PHE A 207 -13.44 8.28 -12.98
N TRP A 208 -12.92 7.55 -11.99
CA TRP A 208 -11.66 7.91 -11.34
C TRP A 208 -10.47 7.87 -12.30
N MET A 209 -10.43 6.85 -13.17
CA MET A 209 -9.40 6.73 -14.20
C MET A 209 -9.48 7.86 -15.23
N VAL A 210 -10.67 8.13 -15.76
CA VAL A 210 -10.88 9.21 -16.74
C VAL A 210 -10.49 10.56 -16.14
N SER A 211 -10.83 10.82 -14.88
CA SER A 211 -10.44 12.05 -14.18
C SER A 211 -8.91 12.25 -14.17
N LYS A 212 -8.14 11.20 -13.94
CA LYS A 212 -6.65 11.25 -14.01
C LYS A 212 -6.16 11.61 -15.41
N ILE A 213 -6.71 10.97 -16.43
CA ILE A 213 -6.33 11.21 -17.81
C ILE A 213 -6.68 12.64 -18.21
N VAL A 214 -7.88 13.11 -17.91
CA VAL A 214 -8.34 14.46 -18.24
C VAL A 214 -7.46 15.51 -17.55
N VAL A 215 -7.22 15.41 -16.24
CA VAL A 215 -6.37 16.37 -15.52
C VAL A 215 -4.95 16.37 -16.09
N LYS A 216 -4.40 15.19 -16.41
CA LYS A 216 -3.08 15.09 -17.02
C LYS A 216 -3.03 15.74 -18.41
N LEU A 217 -4.02 15.52 -19.25
CA LEU A 217 -4.12 16.16 -20.56
C LEU A 217 -4.27 17.69 -20.44
N MET A 218 -5.04 18.16 -19.45
CA MET A 218 -5.17 19.58 -19.17
C MET A 218 -3.83 20.23 -18.81
N ILE A 219 -3.02 19.57 -18.01
CA ILE A 219 -1.67 20.06 -17.67
C ILE A 219 -0.77 20.07 -18.92
N ILE A 220 -0.74 18.96 -19.67
CA ILE A 220 0.16 18.81 -20.83
C ILE A 220 -0.24 19.75 -21.98
N ARG A 221 -1.54 19.85 -22.29
CA ARG A 221 -2.02 20.55 -23.48
C ARG A 221 -2.24 22.06 -23.25
N PHE A 222 -2.73 22.40 -22.06
CA PHE A 222 -3.14 23.77 -21.73
C PHE A 222 -2.28 24.42 -20.66
N HIS A 223 -1.24 23.71 -20.16
CA HIS A 223 -0.32 24.22 -19.11
C HIS A 223 -1.03 24.73 -17.84
N LEU A 224 -2.18 24.14 -17.51
CA LEU A 224 -2.95 24.55 -16.34
C LEU A 224 -2.21 24.14 -15.05
N PRO A 225 -2.23 24.97 -13.98
CA PRO A 225 -1.55 24.72 -12.70
C PRO A 225 -2.34 23.73 -11.84
N LEU A 226 -2.59 22.52 -12.38
CA LEU A 226 -3.37 21.47 -11.73
C LEU A 226 -2.51 20.37 -11.09
N GLN A 227 -1.21 20.62 -10.87
CA GLN A 227 -0.25 19.65 -10.32
C GLN A 227 -0.71 19.07 -8.96
N PRO A 228 -1.20 19.86 -7.98
CA PRO A 228 -1.69 19.27 -6.72
C PRO A 228 -2.89 18.34 -6.91
N LEU A 229 -3.85 18.72 -7.79
CA LEU A 229 -4.99 17.86 -8.11
C LEU A 229 -4.54 16.57 -8.78
N ALA A 230 -3.62 16.64 -9.73
CA ALA A 230 -3.08 15.48 -10.41
C ALA A 230 -2.35 14.55 -9.43
N LEU A 231 -1.56 15.11 -8.51
CA LEU A 231 -0.89 14.35 -7.46
C LEU A 231 -1.91 13.67 -6.54
N TYR A 232 -2.94 14.39 -6.11
CA TYR A 232 -4.03 13.83 -5.32
C TYR A 232 -4.67 12.63 -6.03
N LEU A 233 -5.02 12.79 -7.31
CA LEU A 233 -5.63 11.71 -8.10
C LEU A 233 -4.69 10.51 -8.28
N ILE A 234 -3.38 10.74 -8.47
CA ILE A 234 -2.39 9.67 -8.64
C ILE A 234 -2.16 8.90 -7.34
N LEU A 235 -2.10 9.58 -6.19
CA LEU A 235 -1.97 8.92 -4.88
C LEU A 235 -3.22 8.11 -4.55
N ASN A 236 -4.40 8.68 -4.76
CA ASN A 236 -5.67 8.01 -4.46
C ASN A 236 -6.07 7.05 -5.59
N LYS A 237 -5.60 5.81 -5.49
CA LYS A 237 -5.84 4.74 -6.47
C LYS A 237 -7.18 4.03 -6.23
N PHE A 238 -8.27 4.78 -6.15
CA PHE A 238 -9.60 4.23 -5.90
C PHE A 238 -10.09 3.29 -7.00
N GLU A 239 -9.61 3.45 -8.24
CA GLU A 239 -9.88 2.50 -9.32
C GLU A 239 -9.29 1.12 -9.06
N CYS A 240 -8.13 1.02 -8.38
CA CYS A 240 -7.53 -0.26 -7.99
C CYS A 240 -8.40 -0.95 -6.93
N MET A 241 -8.87 -0.19 -5.93
CA MET A 241 -9.75 -0.69 -4.89
C MET A 241 -11.13 -1.06 -5.48
N ALA A 242 -11.66 -0.28 -6.41
CA ALA A 242 -12.89 -0.58 -7.13
C ALA A 242 -12.76 -1.88 -7.95
N LEU A 243 -11.61 -2.08 -8.64
CA LEU A 243 -11.32 -3.35 -9.33
C LEU A 243 -11.37 -4.52 -8.35
N GLY A 244 -10.72 -4.41 -7.19
CA GLY A 244 -10.79 -5.40 -6.11
C GLY A 244 -12.23 -5.68 -5.67
N GLY A 245 -13.02 -4.63 -5.46
CA GLY A 245 -14.44 -4.73 -5.11
C GLY A 245 -15.26 -5.45 -6.19
N TYR A 246 -15.06 -5.12 -7.46
CA TYR A 246 -15.69 -5.80 -8.58
C TYR A 246 -15.33 -7.29 -8.62
N LEU A 247 -14.07 -7.61 -8.46
CA LEU A 247 -13.58 -9.00 -8.42
C LEU A 247 -14.19 -9.80 -7.26
N ALA A 248 -14.50 -9.16 -6.13
CA ALA A 248 -15.23 -9.83 -5.05
C ALA A 248 -16.66 -10.23 -5.48
N PHE A 249 -17.37 -9.39 -6.25
CA PHE A 249 -18.66 -9.78 -6.83
C PHE A 249 -18.51 -10.94 -7.81
N VAL A 250 -17.52 -10.90 -8.70
CA VAL A 250 -17.23 -12.00 -9.64
C VAL A 250 -16.91 -13.29 -8.87
N PHE A 251 -16.15 -13.20 -7.78
CA PHE A 251 -15.81 -14.35 -6.93
C PHE A 251 -17.05 -14.99 -6.30
N HIS A 252 -18.01 -14.20 -5.87
CA HIS A 252 -19.26 -14.65 -5.24
C HIS A 252 -20.35 -15.09 -6.22
N ASP A 253 -20.21 -14.77 -7.50
CA ASP A 253 -21.16 -15.11 -8.55
C ASP A 253 -20.75 -16.42 -9.24
N ASN A 254 -21.44 -17.51 -8.91
CA ASN A 254 -21.14 -18.83 -9.47
C ASN A 254 -21.55 -18.96 -10.95
N SER A 255 -22.45 -18.12 -11.43
CA SER A 255 -22.87 -18.09 -12.83
C SER A 255 -22.00 -17.19 -13.72
N SER A 256 -21.00 -16.51 -13.13
CA SER A 256 -20.17 -15.55 -13.85
C SER A 256 -19.27 -16.21 -14.90
N LEU A 257 -19.52 -15.87 -16.17
CA LEU A 257 -18.64 -16.24 -17.28
C LEU A 257 -17.21 -15.71 -17.08
N VAL A 258 -17.08 -14.51 -16.49
CA VAL A 258 -15.78 -13.90 -16.15
C VAL A 258 -15.02 -14.76 -15.14
N LYS A 259 -15.70 -15.26 -14.10
CA LYS A 259 -15.09 -16.18 -13.11
C LYS A 259 -14.61 -17.46 -13.79
N SER A 260 -15.47 -18.09 -14.59
CA SER A 260 -15.13 -19.31 -15.31
C SER A 260 -13.97 -19.11 -16.28
N PHE A 261 -13.93 -17.96 -17.00
CA PHE A 261 -12.85 -17.61 -17.89
C PHE A 261 -11.53 -17.41 -17.12
N ILE A 262 -11.55 -16.65 -16.02
CA ILE A 262 -10.36 -16.43 -15.18
C ILE A 262 -9.82 -17.78 -14.68
N PHE A 263 -10.65 -18.64 -14.11
CA PHE A 263 -10.21 -19.93 -13.58
C PHE A 263 -9.67 -20.87 -14.66
N ARG A 264 -10.26 -20.86 -15.85
CA ARG A 264 -9.82 -21.70 -16.98
C ARG A 264 -8.47 -21.26 -17.53
N HIS A 265 -8.16 -19.96 -17.49
CA HIS A 265 -6.98 -19.38 -18.13
C HIS A 265 -5.98 -18.75 -17.16
N LEU A 266 -6.05 -19.05 -15.86
CA LEU A 266 -5.27 -18.42 -14.80
C LEU A 266 -3.79 -18.26 -15.13
N ASN A 267 -3.10 -19.34 -15.50
CA ASN A 267 -1.66 -19.32 -15.76
C ASN A 267 -1.33 -18.51 -17.03
N LYS A 268 -2.18 -18.60 -18.06
CA LYS A 268 -2.03 -17.79 -19.28
C LYS A 268 -2.23 -16.31 -19.00
N LEU A 269 -3.23 -15.95 -18.19
CA LEU A 269 -3.50 -14.58 -17.78
C LEU A 269 -2.37 -14.01 -16.91
N LEU A 270 -1.81 -14.79 -15.99
CA LEU A 270 -0.65 -14.39 -15.20
C LEU A 270 0.55 -14.09 -16.09
N LEU A 271 0.89 -15.02 -16.98
CA LEU A 271 2.02 -14.84 -17.90
C LEU A 271 1.81 -13.64 -18.84
N PHE A 272 0.61 -13.51 -19.42
CA PHE A 272 0.28 -12.40 -20.31
C PHE A 272 0.36 -11.05 -19.59
N ASN A 273 -0.19 -10.93 -18.38
CA ASN A 273 -0.11 -9.69 -17.61
C ASN A 273 1.33 -9.37 -17.17
N ALA A 274 2.11 -10.37 -16.76
CA ALA A 274 3.51 -10.16 -16.42
C ALA A 274 4.32 -9.68 -17.64
N LEU A 275 4.07 -10.26 -18.82
CA LEU A 275 4.70 -9.85 -20.07
C LEU A 275 4.32 -8.42 -20.46
N ILE A 276 3.02 -8.08 -20.42
CA ILE A 276 2.56 -6.72 -20.73
C ILE A 276 3.13 -5.71 -19.72
N PHE A 277 3.16 -6.06 -18.43
CA PHE A 277 3.76 -5.21 -17.42
C PHE A 277 5.25 -4.95 -17.73
N ALA A 278 6.01 -6.00 -18.04
CA ALA A 278 7.40 -5.87 -18.45
C ALA A 278 7.56 -5.00 -19.70
N LEU A 279 6.77 -5.27 -20.75
CA LEU A 279 6.80 -4.48 -21.98
C LEU A 279 6.40 -3.02 -21.74
N SER A 280 5.38 -2.77 -20.91
CA SER A 280 4.92 -1.41 -20.62
C SER A 280 6.00 -0.58 -19.91
N ALA A 281 6.84 -1.22 -19.12
CA ALA A 281 7.96 -0.56 -18.46
C ALA A 281 9.00 -0.03 -19.45
N TYR A 282 9.11 -0.63 -20.64
CA TYR A 282 10.06 -0.23 -21.68
C TYR A 282 9.42 0.55 -22.85
N CYS A 283 8.14 0.29 -23.13
CA CYS A 283 7.48 0.80 -24.34
C CYS A 283 6.60 2.03 -24.09
N LEU A 284 6.13 2.25 -22.85
CA LEU A 284 5.32 3.42 -22.56
C LEU A 284 6.18 4.69 -22.57
N PRO A 285 5.73 5.76 -23.24
CA PRO A 285 6.35 7.06 -23.12
C PRO A 285 6.45 7.47 -21.64
N GLU A 286 7.53 8.15 -21.28
CA GLU A 286 7.85 8.56 -19.91
C GLU A 286 6.66 9.25 -19.20
N GLN A 287 5.97 10.13 -19.93
CA GLN A 287 4.79 10.81 -19.43
C GLN A 287 3.61 9.88 -19.06
N TRP A 288 3.56 8.65 -19.57
CA TRP A 288 2.51 7.66 -19.31
C TRP A 288 2.97 6.49 -18.43
N ALA A 289 4.27 6.42 -18.10
CA ALA A 289 4.83 5.36 -17.27
C ALA A 289 4.11 5.20 -15.92
N ASN A 290 3.56 6.29 -15.37
CA ASN A 290 2.78 6.27 -14.13
C ASN A 290 1.50 5.42 -14.21
N PHE A 291 1.06 4.98 -15.39
CA PHE A 291 -0.11 4.10 -15.55
C PHE A 291 0.25 2.61 -15.52
N ASN A 292 1.53 2.25 -15.41
CA ASN A 292 1.98 0.84 -15.31
C ASN A 292 1.31 0.08 -14.16
N TYR A 293 0.91 0.78 -13.10
CA TYR A 293 0.20 0.17 -11.97
C TYR A 293 -1.12 -0.51 -12.35
N LEU A 294 -1.71 -0.19 -13.51
CA LEU A 294 -2.92 -0.87 -14.00
C LEU A 294 -2.67 -2.34 -14.30
N PHE A 295 -1.52 -2.65 -14.88
CA PHE A 295 -1.10 -4.04 -15.13
C PHE A 295 -0.82 -4.75 -13.80
N VAL A 296 -0.22 -4.06 -12.83
CA VAL A 296 -0.03 -4.57 -11.46
C VAL A 296 -1.38 -4.83 -10.79
N SER A 297 -2.36 -3.95 -10.97
CA SER A 297 -3.71 -4.12 -10.41
C SER A 297 -4.41 -5.34 -11.02
N SER A 298 -4.32 -5.52 -12.34
CA SER A 298 -4.84 -6.69 -13.04
C SER A 298 -4.15 -7.98 -12.57
N LEU A 299 -2.82 -7.98 -12.48
CA LEU A 299 -2.04 -9.10 -11.98
C LEU A 299 -2.43 -9.45 -10.54
N SER A 300 -2.62 -8.44 -9.69
CA SER A 300 -3.07 -8.61 -8.30
C SER A 300 -4.42 -9.31 -8.21
N GLY A 301 -5.37 -8.92 -9.06
CA GLY A 301 -6.68 -9.56 -9.14
C GLY A 301 -6.57 -11.03 -9.53
N ILE A 302 -5.76 -11.35 -10.55
CA ILE A 302 -5.56 -12.74 -10.99
C ILE A 302 -4.86 -13.57 -9.90
N LEU A 303 -3.88 -13.00 -9.19
CA LEU A 303 -3.21 -13.67 -8.07
C LEU A 303 -4.19 -13.99 -6.93
N ILE A 304 -5.13 -13.11 -6.60
CA ILE A 304 -6.17 -13.38 -5.60
C ILE A 304 -6.98 -14.62 -5.99
N PHE A 305 -7.40 -14.72 -7.25
CA PHE A 305 -8.10 -15.92 -7.73
C PHE A 305 -7.20 -17.17 -7.72
N LYS A 306 -5.93 -17.03 -8.08
CA LYS A 306 -4.97 -18.14 -8.07
C LYS A 306 -4.82 -18.75 -6.68
N VAL A 307 -4.56 -17.90 -5.67
CA VAL A 307 -4.34 -18.40 -4.30
C VAL A 307 -5.62 -18.88 -3.64
N SER A 308 -6.78 -18.37 -4.04
CA SER A 308 -8.07 -18.86 -3.53
C SER A 308 -8.37 -20.32 -3.89
N GLN A 309 -7.65 -20.88 -4.86
CA GLN A 309 -7.74 -22.32 -5.23
C GLN A 309 -6.82 -23.22 -4.37
N THR A 310 -5.93 -22.65 -3.54
CA THR A 310 -5.04 -23.44 -2.71
C THR A 310 -5.81 -24.14 -1.60
N ASN A 311 -5.42 -25.37 -1.30
CA ASN A 311 -5.98 -26.12 -0.18
C ASN A 311 -5.23 -25.80 1.14
N GLU A 312 -5.74 -26.30 2.25
CA GLU A 312 -5.14 -26.04 3.58
C GLU A 312 -3.71 -26.61 3.70
N ARG A 313 -3.36 -27.65 2.95
CA ARG A 313 -2.02 -28.26 2.95
C ARG A 313 -1.01 -27.53 2.08
N HIS A 314 -1.44 -26.54 1.31
CA HIS A 314 -0.52 -25.76 0.47
C HIS A 314 0.45 -24.95 1.35
N TRP A 315 1.71 -24.83 0.95
CA TRP A 315 2.77 -24.14 1.72
C TRP A 315 2.42 -22.70 2.09
N LEU A 316 1.62 -21.99 1.27
CA LEU A 316 1.11 -20.63 1.56
C LEU A 316 0.23 -20.59 2.83
N ASN A 317 -0.35 -21.71 3.22
CA ASN A 317 -1.21 -21.83 4.40
C ASN A 317 -0.49 -22.41 5.61
N HIS A 318 0.85 -22.52 5.54
CA HIS A 318 1.63 -22.99 6.67
C HIS A 318 1.55 -22.03 7.88
N ASN A 319 1.49 -22.58 9.08
CA ASN A 319 1.18 -21.83 10.31
C ASN A 319 2.07 -20.61 10.53
N TRP A 320 3.38 -20.68 10.27
CA TRP A 320 4.28 -19.55 10.46
C TRP A 320 4.01 -18.42 9.43
N ILE A 321 3.72 -18.76 8.17
CA ILE A 321 3.32 -17.77 7.14
C ILE A 321 2.02 -17.09 7.53
N MET A 322 1.05 -17.86 8.01
CA MET A 322 -0.24 -17.33 8.46
C MET A 322 -0.11 -16.42 9.67
N GLN A 323 0.76 -16.74 10.64
CA GLN A 323 1.02 -15.88 11.80
C GLN A 323 1.64 -14.54 11.36
N LEU A 324 2.68 -14.58 10.53
CA LEU A 324 3.33 -13.36 10.01
C LEU A 324 2.38 -12.54 9.13
N GLY A 325 1.62 -13.19 8.27
CA GLY A 325 0.66 -12.51 7.40
C GLY A 325 -0.51 -11.86 8.17
N ASN A 326 -0.92 -12.44 9.31
CA ASN A 326 -1.89 -11.81 10.20
C ASN A 326 -1.33 -10.54 10.86
N ALA A 327 -0.04 -10.53 11.16
CA ALA A 327 0.68 -9.39 11.71
C ALA A 327 1.12 -8.36 10.63
N SER A 328 0.85 -8.62 9.35
CA SER A 328 1.33 -7.79 8.23
C SER A 328 1.02 -6.30 8.36
N TYR A 329 -0.11 -5.93 8.99
CA TYR A 329 -0.44 -4.53 9.25
C TYR A 329 0.49 -3.92 10.31
N ALA A 330 0.73 -4.62 11.43
CA ALA A 330 1.65 -4.15 12.46
C ALA A 330 3.09 -4.07 11.93
N ILE A 331 3.52 -5.04 11.11
CA ILE A 331 4.82 -5.02 10.43
C ILE A 331 4.91 -3.80 9.50
N TYR A 332 3.85 -3.53 8.74
CA TYR A 332 3.77 -2.37 7.85
C TYR A 332 3.84 -1.04 8.62
N ILE A 333 3.22 -0.94 9.80
CA ILE A 333 3.21 0.30 10.59
C ILE A 333 4.62 0.65 11.10
N VAL A 334 5.40 -0.32 11.56
CA VAL A 334 6.67 -0.07 12.23
C VAL A 334 7.90 -0.03 11.33
N HIS A 335 7.79 -0.58 10.10
CA HIS A 335 8.99 -0.76 9.28
C HIS A 335 9.71 0.54 8.91
N PHE A 336 8.97 1.61 8.62
CA PHE A 336 9.57 2.84 8.13
C PHE A 336 10.40 3.58 9.20
N PRO A 337 9.91 3.76 10.45
CA PRO A 337 10.75 4.18 11.56
C PRO A 337 11.98 3.29 11.77
N ILE A 338 11.85 1.97 11.61
CA ILE A 338 12.97 1.03 11.74
C ILE A 338 14.00 1.25 10.64
N VAL A 339 13.57 1.45 9.39
CA VAL A 339 14.49 1.77 8.29
C VAL A 339 15.32 3.01 8.62
N LEU A 340 14.66 4.08 9.06
CA LEU A 340 15.34 5.32 9.45
C LEU A 340 16.31 5.10 10.60
N ALA A 341 15.87 4.43 11.66
CA ALA A 341 16.70 4.17 12.83
C ALA A 341 17.96 3.35 12.48
N VAL A 342 17.80 2.28 11.71
CA VAL A 342 18.93 1.42 11.32
C VAL A 342 19.92 2.19 10.43
N ILE A 343 19.43 2.98 9.46
CA ILE A 343 20.31 3.77 8.60
C ILE A 343 21.05 4.83 9.44
N ASN A 344 20.36 5.57 10.29
CA ASN A 344 20.99 6.61 11.11
C ASN A 344 22.04 6.06 12.09
N VAL A 345 21.79 4.88 12.70
CA VAL A 345 22.75 4.30 13.67
C VAL A 345 23.97 3.70 13.00
N PHE A 346 23.77 2.95 11.93
CA PHE A 346 24.84 2.08 11.42
C PHE A 346 25.49 2.57 10.12
N PHE A 347 24.80 3.41 9.34
CA PHE A 347 25.21 3.68 7.97
C PHE A 347 25.32 5.17 7.61
N TYR A 348 24.73 6.10 8.38
CA TYR A 348 24.68 7.53 8.02
C TYR A 348 26.06 8.19 7.85
N ASN A 349 27.04 7.80 8.67
CA ASN A 349 28.40 8.38 8.63
C ASN A 349 29.35 7.63 7.68
N LYS A 350 28.87 6.60 6.96
CA LYS A 350 29.71 5.86 6.02
C LYS A 350 29.78 6.58 4.68
N GLN A 351 31.01 6.76 4.20
CA GLN A 351 31.22 7.26 2.84
C GLN A 351 30.67 6.24 1.84
N SER A 352 29.94 6.72 0.86
CA SER A 352 29.19 5.86 -0.10
C SER A 352 30.08 4.84 -0.85
N HIS A 353 31.36 5.19 -1.11
CA HIS A 353 32.33 4.31 -1.79
C HIS A 353 32.85 3.15 -0.92
N LEU A 354 32.60 3.20 0.39
CA LEU A 354 32.96 2.12 1.33
C LEU A 354 31.78 1.17 1.61
N PHE A 355 30.63 1.42 1.02
CA PHE A 355 29.44 0.59 1.24
C PHE A 355 29.52 -0.68 0.38
N SER A 356 29.69 -1.82 1.01
CA SER A 356 29.89 -3.13 0.38
C SER A 356 28.57 -3.90 0.24
N GLY A 357 28.57 -4.95 -0.60
CA GLY A 357 27.43 -5.86 -0.70
C GLY A 357 27.12 -6.60 0.61
N LEU A 358 28.12 -6.79 1.49
CA LEU A 358 27.91 -7.37 2.83
C LEU A 358 27.11 -6.42 3.73
N GLU A 359 27.37 -5.12 3.65
CA GLU A 359 26.63 -4.09 4.40
C GLU A 359 25.21 -3.93 3.90
N ASP A 360 24.99 -4.07 2.60
CA ASP A 360 23.64 -4.20 2.04
C ASP A 360 22.87 -5.36 2.67
N LEU A 361 23.49 -6.55 2.69
CA LEU A 361 22.87 -7.73 3.29
C LEU A 361 22.58 -7.54 4.79
N GLN A 362 23.47 -6.88 5.52
CA GLN A 362 23.28 -6.53 6.92
C GLN A 362 22.11 -5.56 7.11
N LEU A 363 22.05 -4.48 6.32
CA LEU A 363 20.98 -3.51 6.36
C LEU A 363 19.60 -4.16 6.12
N TYR A 364 19.46 -4.93 5.03
CA TYR A 364 18.23 -5.62 4.72
C TYR A 364 17.82 -6.60 5.81
N SER A 365 18.75 -7.45 6.26
CA SER A 365 18.45 -8.46 7.28
C SER A 365 18.06 -7.83 8.62
N MET A 366 18.75 -6.78 9.06
CA MET A 366 18.43 -6.05 10.30
C MET A 366 17.05 -5.41 10.22
N VAL A 367 16.77 -4.66 9.15
CA VAL A 367 15.47 -3.99 9.00
C VAL A 367 14.33 -4.99 8.93
N ILE A 368 14.46 -6.06 8.13
CA ILE A 368 13.42 -7.09 8.01
C ILE A 368 13.22 -7.80 9.36
N PHE A 369 14.29 -8.21 10.02
CA PHE A 369 14.23 -8.89 11.31
C PHE A 369 13.56 -8.03 12.39
N LEU A 370 13.99 -6.77 12.54
CA LEU A 370 13.43 -5.85 13.52
C LEU A 370 11.97 -5.52 13.21
N SER A 371 11.63 -5.32 11.94
CA SER A 371 10.25 -5.04 11.52
C SER A 371 9.31 -6.21 11.82
N ILE A 372 9.75 -7.44 11.55
CA ILE A 372 8.99 -8.65 11.87
C ILE A 372 8.85 -8.80 13.38
N THR A 373 9.94 -8.69 14.13
CA THR A 373 9.96 -8.92 15.58
C THR A 373 9.08 -7.90 16.30
N LEU A 374 9.27 -6.60 16.04
CA LEU A 374 8.47 -5.55 16.65
C LEU A 374 7.02 -5.61 16.18
N GLY A 375 6.78 -5.82 14.88
CA GLY A 375 5.42 -5.96 14.34
C GLY A 375 4.66 -7.13 14.95
N MET A 376 5.31 -8.29 15.11
CA MET A 376 4.71 -9.46 15.79
C MET A 376 4.41 -9.18 17.27
N SER A 377 5.30 -8.47 17.96
CA SER A 377 5.10 -8.07 19.36
C SER A 377 3.88 -7.15 19.49
N LEU A 378 3.80 -6.10 18.69
CA LEU A 378 2.65 -5.18 18.67
C LEU A 378 1.35 -5.89 18.27
N HIS A 379 1.41 -6.79 17.29
CA HIS A 379 0.26 -7.61 16.91
C HIS A 379 -0.27 -8.44 18.08
N ARG A 380 0.62 -9.13 18.81
CA ARG A 380 0.25 -10.01 19.93
C ARG A 380 -0.18 -9.23 21.18
N CYS A 381 0.54 -8.14 21.51
CA CYS A 381 0.33 -7.41 22.76
C CYS A 381 -0.76 -6.33 22.66
N ILE A 382 -1.03 -5.79 21.47
CA ILE A 382 -1.98 -4.68 21.29
C ILE A 382 -3.14 -5.08 20.37
N GLU A 383 -2.86 -5.47 19.13
CA GLU A 383 -3.92 -5.68 18.14
C GLU A 383 -4.85 -6.84 18.49
N VAL A 384 -4.32 -8.00 18.88
CA VAL A 384 -5.11 -9.18 19.23
C VAL A 384 -5.94 -8.98 20.49
N PRO A 385 -5.39 -8.47 21.63
CA PRO A 385 -6.18 -8.22 22.83
C PRO A 385 -7.29 -7.19 22.61
N LEU A 386 -7.00 -6.07 21.94
CA LEU A 386 -8.01 -5.05 21.64
C LEU A 386 -9.14 -5.60 20.77
N LYS A 387 -8.82 -6.39 19.76
CA LYS A 387 -9.84 -7.08 18.94
C LYS A 387 -10.72 -8.01 19.78
N LYS A 388 -10.13 -8.78 20.70
CA LYS A 388 -10.89 -9.66 21.59
C LYS A 388 -11.85 -8.87 22.46
N VAL A 389 -11.36 -7.81 23.13
CA VAL A 389 -12.17 -7.01 24.05
C VAL A 389 -13.27 -6.22 23.33
N LEU A 390 -12.92 -5.55 22.22
CA LEU A 390 -13.82 -4.59 21.57
C LEU A 390 -14.81 -5.24 20.58
N LEU A 391 -14.51 -6.43 20.07
CA LEU A 391 -15.38 -7.16 19.13
C LEU A 391 -16.16 -8.31 19.78
N SER A 392 -15.80 -8.76 21.00
CA SER A 392 -16.53 -9.82 21.71
C SER A 392 -17.79 -9.30 22.42
N LYS A 393 -17.87 -8.01 22.72
CA LYS A 393 -19.01 -7.39 23.45
C LYS A 393 -20.24 -7.09 22.56
N ARG A 394 -20.28 -7.62 21.35
CA ARG A 394 -21.38 -7.49 20.38
C ARG A 394 -21.55 -8.78 19.59
#